data_3cc285561d24c641a9765c6c969f59db
#
_entry.id   3cc285561d24c641a9765c6c969f59db
#
_cell.length_a   1.000
_cell.length_b   1.000
_cell.length_c   1.000
_cell.angle_alpha   90.00
_cell.angle_beta   90.00
_cell.angle_gamma   90.00
#
_symmetry.space_group_name_H-M   'P 1'
#
loop_
_entity.id
_entity.type
_entity.pdbx_description
1 polymer ?
#
loop_
_entity_poly.entity_id
_entity_poly.type
_entity_poly.pdbx_seq_one_letter_code
_entity_poly.pdbx_strand_id
1 'polypeptide(L)'
;DLTNSSSERFLIPHTFLVIDQILIDTERMLKSLRVNKEAMLRNLNLSKGAIMAECLMIKLVIKAGIPRHKAHSILSELSKKALGRGVSLRDVINESDVAKLLSRDDINECFDYSKYLGSYEYLIERALNYAKNSLRRC
;
A
#
# COMPACT_ATOMS: atom_id res chain seq x y z
N ASP A 1 37.66 7.94 -35.02
CA ASP A 1 37.25 6.87 -35.91
C ASP A 1 35.78 7.07 -36.31
N LEU A 2 35.52 7.11 -37.62
CA LEU A 2 34.20 7.33 -38.20
C LEU A 2 33.40 6.01 -38.41
N THR A 3 33.88 4.91 -37.90
CA THR A 3 33.36 3.56 -38.16
C THR A 3 31.90 3.40 -37.78
N ASN A 4 31.43 4.11 -36.74
CA ASN A 4 30.05 4.02 -36.23
C ASN A 4 29.14 5.18 -36.71
N SER A 5 29.68 6.13 -37.49
CA SER A 5 28.96 7.35 -37.88
C SER A 5 27.67 7.06 -38.68
N SER A 6 27.64 6.01 -39.47
CA SER A 6 26.47 5.60 -40.25
C SER A 6 25.34 5.08 -39.33
N SER A 7 25.69 4.30 -38.30
CA SER A 7 24.75 3.77 -37.34
C SER A 7 24.17 4.88 -36.45
N GLU A 8 25.01 5.81 -36.02
CA GLU A 8 24.59 6.96 -35.19
C GLU A 8 23.58 7.85 -35.90
N ARG A 9 23.75 8.10 -37.20
CA ARG A 9 22.81 8.89 -38.00
C ARG A 9 21.42 8.28 -38.08
N PHE A 10 21.32 6.98 -37.94
CA PHE A 10 20.03 6.29 -37.89
C PHE A 10 19.52 6.16 -36.46
N LEU A 11 20.35 5.73 -35.52
CA LEU A 11 19.96 5.45 -34.14
C LEU A 11 19.53 6.70 -33.38
N ILE A 12 20.26 7.82 -33.52
CA ILE A 12 19.96 9.04 -32.78
C ILE A 12 18.57 9.60 -33.14
N PRO A 13 18.24 9.88 -34.41
CA PRO A 13 16.91 10.36 -34.77
C PRO A 13 15.82 9.39 -34.40
N HIS A 14 16.03 8.09 -34.61
CA HIS A 14 15.05 7.07 -34.26
C HIS A 14 14.79 7.04 -32.75
N THR A 15 15.84 7.16 -31.93
CA THR A 15 15.69 7.21 -30.46
C THR A 15 14.86 8.42 -30.01
N PHE A 16 15.09 9.59 -30.60
CA PHE A 16 14.29 10.78 -30.28
C PHE A 16 12.83 10.62 -30.67
N LEU A 17 12.51 10.03 -31.82
CA LEU A 17 11.14 9.76 -32.23
C LEU A 17 10.44 8.78 -31.28
N VAL A 18 11.14 7.74 -30.84
CA VAL A 18 10.60 6.77 -29.88
C VAL A 18 10.33 7.42 -28.51
N ILE A 19 11.28 8.24 -28.04
CA ILE A 19 11.11 8.97 -26.77
C ILE A 19 9.92 9.92 -26.84
N ASP A 20 9.79 10.68 -27.93
CA ASP A 20 8.67 11.59 -28.14
C ASP A 20 7.33 10.85 -28.08
N GLN A 21 7.22 9.72 -28.79
CA GLN A 21 6.02 8.88 -28.74
C GLN A 21 5.71 8.34 -27.33
N ILE A 22 6.75 7.91 -26.60
CA ILE A 22 6.59 7.45 -25.20
C ILE A 22 6.05 8.58 -24.32
N LEU A 23 6.53 9.80 -24.47
CA LEU A 23 6.06 10.97 -23.71
C LEU A 23 4.59 11.29 -24.03
N ILE A 24 4.21 11.27 -25.31
CA ILE A 24 2.82 11.49 -25.75
C ILE A 24 1.88 10.42 -25.15
N ASP A 25 2.28 9.16 -25.21
CA ASP A 25 1.44 8.07 -24.71
C ASP A 25 1.35 8.09 -23.18
N THR A 26 2.44 8.46 -22.51
CA THR A 26 2.45 8.66 -21.04
C THR A 26 1.52 9.79 -20.64
N GLU A 27 1.56 10.91 -21.34
CA GLU A 27 0.64 12.03 -21.09
C GLU A 27 -0.83 11.62 -21.27
N ARG A 28 -1.14 10.92 -22.37
CA ARG A 28 -2.51 10.39 -22.63
C ARG A 28 -2.95 9.44 -21.53
N MET A 29 -2.09 8.52 -21.12
CA MET A 29 -2.38 7.56 -20.04
C MET A 29 -2.68 8.27 -18.73
N LEU A 30 -1.87 9.26 -18.33
CA LEU A 30 -2.07 10.03 -17.11
C LEU A 30 -3.36 10.86 -17.16
N LYS A 31 -3.66 11.51 -18.29
CA LYS A 31 -4.91 12.29 -18.47
C LYS A 31 -6.16 11.42 -18.44
N SER A 32 -6.07 10.17 -18.88
CA SER A 32 -7.19 9.23 -18.92
C SER A 32 -7.35 8.39 -17.66
N LEU A 33 -6.43 8.50 -16.71
CA LEU A 33 -6.39 7.70 -15.49
C LEU A 33 -7.68 7.92 -14.67
N ARG A 34 -8.38 6.82 -14.39
CA ARG A 34 -9.59 6.81 -13.55
C ARG A 34 -9.33 5.97 -12.31
N VAL A 35 -9.49 6.58 -11.14
CA VAL A 35 -9.34 5.89 -9.85
C VAL A 35 -10.72 5.42 -9.38
N ASN A 36 -10.92 4.11 -9.32
CA ASN A 36 -12.14 3.52 -8.75
C ASN A 36 -11.96 3.25 -7.25
N LYS A 37 -12.29 4.25 -6.44
CA LYS A 37 -12.13 4.20 -4.97
C LYS A 37 -12.94 3.06 -4.33
N GLU A 38 -14.13 2.78 -4.85
CA GLU A 38 -14.99 1.72 -4.33
C GLU A 38 -14.40 0.33 -4.60
N ALA A 39 -13.85 0.11 -5.80
CA ALA A 39 -13.15 -1.14 -6.12
C ALA A 39 -11.90 -1.32 -5.24
N MET A 40 -11.14 -0.26 -5.01
CA MET A 40 -9.98 -0.30 -4.13
C MET A 40 -10.37 -0.69 -2.70
N LEU A 41 -11.42 -0.07 -2.16
CA LEU A 41 -11.92 -0.40 -0.81
C LEU A 41 -12.47 -1.83 -0.74
N ARG A 42 -13.20 -2.28 -1.76
CA ARG A 42 -13.63 -3.70 -1.84
C ARG A 42 -12.44 -4.64 -1.81
N ASN A 43 -11.37 -4.34 -2.54
CA ASN A 43 -10.16 -5.17 -2.59
C ASN A 43 -9.46 -5.23 -1.22
N LEU A 44 -9.37 -4.13 -0.49
CA LEU A 44 -8.85 -4.13 0.88
C LEU A 44 -9.69 -5.04 1.79
N ASN A 45 -11.00 -5.02 1.63
CA ASN A 45 -11.93 -5.81 2.43
C ASN A 45 -12.01 -7.30 2.02
N LEU A 46 -11.43 -7.73 0.90
CA LEU A 46 -11.41 -9.13 0.48
C LEU A 46 -10.76 -10.05 1.52
N SER A 47 -9.72 -9.56 2.19
CA SER A 47 -9.05 -10.30 3.27
C SER A 47 -9.86 -10.38 4.56
N LYS A 48 -11.03 -9.73 4.62
CA LYS A 48 -11.88 -9.63 5.83
C LYS A 48 -11.09 -9.21 7.08
N GLY A 49 -10.11 -8.33 6.89
CA GLY A 49 -9.26 -7.79 7.95
C GLY A 49 -8.06 -8.65 8.33
N ALA A 50 -7.80 -9.77 7.69
CA ALA A 50 -6.64 -10.61 7.98
C ALA A 50 -5.30 -9.88 7.77
N ILE A 51 -5.24 -8.91 6.84
CA ILE A 51 -4.07 -8.05 6.63
C ILE A 51 -3.73 -7.17 7.85
N MET A 52 -4.66 -7.00 8.79
CA MET A 52 -4.47 -6.20 10.02
C MET A 52 -3.92 -7.02 11.20
N ALA A 53 -3.72 -8.32 11.02
CA ALA A 53 -3.27 -9.22 12.10
C ALA A 53 -1.92 -8.80 12.71
N GLU A 54 -1.02 -8.17 11.93
CA GLU A 54 0.28 -7.73 12.44
C GLU A 54 0.14 -6.61 13.48
N CYS A 55 -0.73 -5.63 13.28
CA CYS A 55 -0.99 -4.60 14.27
C CYS A 55 -1.48 -5.20 15.60
N LEU A 56 -2.44 -6.12 15.53
CA LEU A 56 -2.94 -6.82 16.70
C LEU A 56 -1.83 -7.62 17.41
N MET A 57 -0.94 -8.27 16.64
CA MET A 57 0.22 -8.96 17.18
C MET A 57 1.14 -8.02 17.96
N ILE A 58 1.46 -6.87 17.37
CA ILE A 58 2.31 -5.86 18.00
C ILE A 58 1.66 -5.34 19.29
N LYS A 59 0.36 -5.05 19.27
CA LYS A 59 -0.37 -4.60 20.46
C LYS A 59 -0.42 -5.67 21.56
N LEU A 60 -0.61 -6.94 21.22
CA LEU A 60 -0.53 -8.04 22.18
C LEU A 60 0.85 -8.16 22.83
N VAL A 61 1.92 -7.97 22.06
CA VAL A 61 3.29 -7.97 22.61
C VAL A 61 3.52 -6.78 23.54
N ILE A 62 3.16 -5.57 23.10
CA ILE A 62 3.49 -4.33 23.81
C ILE A 62 2.59 -4.13 25.03
N LYS A 63 1.28 -4.35 24.89
CA LYS A 63 0.29 -4.03 25.94
C LYS A 63 -0.04 -5.21 26.84
N ALA A 64 -0.10 -6.42 26.31
CA ALA A 64 -0.42 -7.62 27.10
C ALA A 64 0.82 -8.44 27.50
N GLY A 65 2.04 -8.04 27.08
CA GLY A 65 3.28 -8.73 27.44
C GLY A 65 3.41 -10.14 26.86
N ILE A 66 2.62 -10.48 25.83
CA ILE A 66 2.64 -11.82 25.24
C ILE A 66 3.88 -11.96 24.35
N PRO A 67 4.69 -13.03 24.47
CA PRO A 67 5.79 -13.27 23.57
C PRO A 67 5.38 -13.31 22.12
N ARG A 68 6.15 -12.71 21.21
CA ARG A 68 5.80 -12.54 19.79
C ARG A 68 5.35 -13.83 19.11
N HIS A 69 6.06 -14.94 19.35
CA HIS A 69 5.71 -16.24 18.76
C HIS A 69 4.33 -16.75 19.20
N LYS A 70 3.96 -16.53 20.48
CA LYS A 70 2.63 -16.86 21.02
C LYS A 70 1.55 -15.96 20.44
N ALA A 71 1.78 -14.65 20.38
CA ALA A 71 0.85 -13.70 19.76
C ALA A 71 0.60 -14.03 18.29
N HIS A 72 1.66 -14.38 17.54
CA HIS A 72 1.55 -14.84 16.16
C HIS A 72 0.71 -16.14 16.03
N SER A 73 0.94 -17.12 16.90
CA SER A 73 0.16 -18.37 16.90
C SER A 73 -1.32 -18.13 17.14
N ILE A 74 -1.65 -17.35 18.18
CA ILE A 74 -3.03 -16.95 18.51
C ILE A 74 -3.73 -16.31 17.31
N LEU A 75 -3.09 -15.29 16.69
CA LEU A 75 -3.70 -14.56 15.59
C LEU A 75 -3.77 -15.39 14.30
N SER A 76 -2.82 -16.32 14.08
CA SER A 76 -2.90 -17.27 12.97
C SER A 76 -4.11 -18.18 13.09
N GLU A 77 -4.39 -18.70 14.27
CA GLU A 77 -5.57 -19.55 14.54
C GLU A 77 -6.87 -18.76 14.38
N LEU A 78 -6.94 -17.53 14.92
CA LEU A 78 -8.13 -16.67 14.79
C LEU A 78 -8.36 -16.26 13.34
N SER A 79 -7.31 -15.99 12.58
CA SER A 79 -7.41 -15.68 11.14
C SER A 79 -7.92 -16.88 10.34
N LYS A 80 -7.44 -18.08 10.62
CA LYS A 80 -7.96 -19.32 10.01
C LYS A 80 -9.43 -19.56 10.36
N LYS A 81 -9.82 -19.32 11.62
CA LYS A 81 -11.21 -19.41 12.08
C LYS A 81 -12.10 -18.40 11.37
N ALA A 82 -11.66 -17.14 11.23
CA ALA A 82 -12.38 -16.12 10.50
C ALA A 82 -12.61 -16.49 9.04
N LEU A 83 -11.55 -16.99 8.37
CA LEU A 83 -11.62 -17.44 6.99
C LEU A 83 -12.57 -18.62 6.83
N GLY A 84 -12.46 -19.64 7.68
CA GLY A 84 -13.33 -20.84 7.66
C GLY A 84 -14.80 -20.52 7.90
N ARG A 85 -15.10 -19.54 8.77
CA ARG A 85 -16.47 -19.06 9.06
C ARG A 85 -16.99 -18.03 8.04
N GLY A 86 -16.12 -17.52 7.17
CA GLY A 86 -16.46 -16.47 6.20
C GLY A 86 -16.83 -15.12 6.85
N VAL A 87 -16.40 -14.86 8.10
CA VAL A 87 -16.62 -13.61 8.85
C VAL A 87 -15.35 -12.76 8.92
N SER A 88 -15.45 -11.52 9.45
CA SER A 88 -14.28 -10.69 9.61
C SER A 88 -13.38 -11.18 10.74
N LEU A 89 -12.06 -10.93 10.63
CA LEU A 89 -11.13 -11.18 11.73
C LEU A 89 -11.51 -10.38 12.99
N ARG A 90 -12.02 -9.16 12.79
CA ARG A 90 -12.50 -8.31 13.89
C ARG A 90 -13.61 -8.97 14.72
N ASP A 91 -14.57 -9.62 14.05
CA ASP A 91 -15.67 -10.30 14.75
C ASP A 91 -15.13 -11.46 15.59
N VAL A 92 -14.24 -12.27 15.02
CA VAL A 92 -13.62 -13.39 15.73
C VAL A 92 -12.73 -12.92 16.89
N ILE A 93 -12.02 -11.80 16.74
CA ILE A 93 -11.24 -11.19 17.82
C ILE A 93 -12.16 -10.76 18.96
N ASN A 94 -13.27 -10.12 18.67
CA ASN A 94 -14.24 -9.68 19.69
C ASN A 94 -14.90 -10.84 20.46
N GLU A 95 -14.99 -12.02 19.85
CA GLU A 95 -15.49 -13.26 20.48
C GLU A 95 -14.39 -14.05 21.23
N SER A 96 -13.14 -13.63 21.15
CA SER A 96 -11.98 -14.36 21.69
C SER A 96 -11.43 -13.74 22.98
N ASP A 97 -10.52 -14.46 23.63
CA ASP A 97 -9.80 -13.95 24.81
C ASP A 97 -8.92 -12.73 24.51
N VAL A 98 -8.59 -12.47 23.25
CA VAL A 98 -7.86 -11.26 22.82
C VAL A 98 -8.65 -9.99 23.17
N ALA A 99 -9.99 -10.04 23.11
CA ALA A 99 -10.85 -8.93 23.50
C ALA A 99 -10.75 -8.57 25.00
N LYS A 100 -10.24 -9.48 25.83
CA LYS A 100 -9.99 -9.22 27.25
C LYS A 100 -8.60 -8.62 27.50
N LEU A 101 -7.67 -8.83 26.56
CA LEU A 101 -6.27 -8.42 26.66
C LEU A 101 -6.01 -7.05 26.02
N LEU A 102 -6.82 -6.64 25.06
CA LEU A 102 -6.73 -5.37 24.36
C LEU A 102 -8.01 -4.56 24.55
N SER A 103 -7.86 -3.23 24.65
CA SER A 103 -9.03 -2.35 24.71
C SER A 103 -9.78 -2.36 23.36
N ARG A 104 -11.06 -1.96 23.37
CA ARG A 104 -11.84 -1.78 22.14
C ARG A 104 -11.20 -0.75 21.21
N ASP A 105 -10.60 0.29 21.77
CA ASP A 105 -9.93 1.33 21.00
C ASP A 105 -8.68 0.80 20.30
N ASP A 106 -7.91 -0.05 20.98
CA ASP A 106 -6.75 -0.72 20.40
C ASP A 106 -7.12 -1.61 19.21
N ILE A 107 -8.20 -2.37 19.36
CA ILE A 107 -8.71 -3.22 18.30
C ILE A 107 -9.21 -2.36 17.14
N ASN A 108 -10.02 -1.33 17.42
CA ASN A 108 -10.55 -0.43 16.39
C ASN A 108 -9.46 0.28 15.61
N GLU A 109 -8.42 0.77 16.29
CA GLU A 109 -7.28 1.42 15.67
C GLU A 109 -6.56 0.48 14.68
N CYS A 110 -6.40 -0.81 15.03
CA CYS A 110 -5.78 -1.78 14.12
C CYS A 110 -6.60 -2.03 12.86
N PHE A 111 -7.91 -1.87 12.88
CA PHE A 111 -8.78 -2.03 11.71
C PHE A 111 -9.07 -0.73 10.96
N ASP A 112 -8.46 0.37 11.37
CA ASP A 112 -8.55 1.64 10.65
C ASP A 112 -7.44 1.76 9.62
N TYR A 113 -7.78 1.58 8.33
CA TYR A 113 -6.82 1.67 7.22
C TYR A 113 -6.10 3.02 7.15
N SER A 114 -6.71 4.10 7.63
CA SER A 114 -6.10 5.44 7.59
C SER A 114 -4.83 5.54 8.44
N LYS A 115 -4.68 4.68 9.45
CA LYS A 115 -3.51 4.64 10.35
C LYS A 115 -2.26 4.03 9.70
N TYR A 116 -2.40 3.45 8.51
CA TYR A 116 -1.29 2.79 7.80
C TYR A 116 -0.72 3.61 6.64
N LEU A 117 -1.20 4.82 6.44
CA LEU A 117 -0.78 5.66 5.31
C LEU A 117 0.61 6.31 5.51
N GLY A 118 1.13 6.30 6.74
CA GLY A 118 2.44 6.87 7.05
C GLY A 118 2.53 8.37 6.68
N SER A 119 3.68 8.76 6.14
CA SER A 119 3.96 10.16 5.78
C SER A 119 3.61 10.50 4.32
N TYR A 120 2.59 9.87 3.73
CA TYR A 120 2.29 9.99 2.30
C TYR A 120 2.02 11.43 1.85
N GLU A 121 1.32 12.23 2.66
CA GLU A 121 1.04 13.64 2.34
C GLU A 121 2.34 14.45 2.20
N TYR A 122 3.23 14.31 3.17
CA TYR A 122 4.54 14.97 3.12
C TYR A 122 5.34 14.55 1.87
N LEU A 123 5.33 13.26 1.52
CA LEU A 123 6.05 12.75 0.36
C LEU A 123 5.47 13.29 -0.95
N ILE A 124 4.14 13.38 -1.06
CA ILE A 124 3.45 13.96 -2.22
C ILE A 124 3.77 15.45 -2.33
N GLU A 125 3.63 16.22 -1.25
CA GLU A 125 3.94 17.65 -1.25
C GLU A 125 5.40 17.92 -1.64
N ARG A 126 6.32 17.15 -1.10
CA ARG A 126 7.74 17.25 -1.44
C ARG A 126 7.99 16.98 -2.92
N ALA A 127 7.38 15.96 -3.50
CA ALA A 127 7.50 15.63 -4.92
C ALA A 127 6.91 16.74 -5.81
N LEU A 128 5.73 17.26 -5.46
CA LEU A 128 5.09 18.35 -6.18
C LEU A 128 5.90 19.65 -6.13
N ASN A 129 6.47 19.98 -4.98
CA ASN A 129 7.30 21.16 -4.82
C ASN A 129 8.61 21.03 -5.62
N TYR A 130 9.22 19.86 -5.63
CA TYR A 130 10.39 19.59 -6.46
C TYR A 130 10.07 19.77 -7.95
N ALA A 131 8.99 19.19 -8.44
CA ALA A 131 8.57 19.30 -9.84
C ALA A 131 8.29 20.76 -10.24
N LYS A 132 7.52 21.50 -9.41
CA LYS A 132 7.22 22.93 -9.64
C LYS A 132 8.49 23.79 -9.72
N ASN A 133 9.46 23.55 -8.84
CA ASN A 133 10.71 24.31 -8.80
C ASN A 133 11.63 23.98 -10.00
N SER A 134 11.62 22.72 -10.46
CA SER A 134 12.37 22.30 -11.64
C SER A 134 11.79 22.92 -12.92
N LEU A 135 10.47 22.93 -13.07
CA LEU A 135 9.79 23.54 -14.22
C LEU A 135 9.95 25.06 -14.31
N ARG A 136 10.19 25.74 -13.18
CA ARG A 136 10.45 27.20 -13.17
C ARG A 136 11.87 27.58 -13.59
N ARG A 137 12.78 26.61 -13.67
CA ARG A 137 14.18 26.83 -14.05
C ARG A 137 14.45 26.55 -15.54
N CYS A 138 13.49 25.96 -16.23
CA CYS A 138 13.48 25.81 -17.67
C CYS A 138 12.73 26.95 -18.35
#